data_cb370e5dff23d4ee7ed296efb46a7e8e
#
_entry.id   cb370e5dff23d4ee7ed296efb46a7e8e
#
_cell.length_a   1.000
_cell.length_b   1.000
_cell.length_c   1.000
_cell.angle_alpha   90.00
_cell.angle_beta   90.00
_cell.angle_gamma   90.00
#
_symmetry.space_group_name_H-M   'P 1'
#
loop_
_entity.id
_entity.type
_entity.pdbx_description
1 polymer ?
#
loop_
_entity_poly.entity_id
_entity_poly.type
_entity_poly.pdbx_seq_one_letter_code
_entity_poly.pdbx_strand_id
1 'polypeptide(L)'
;MTQKEKDDIREALRVYAAKYSSQKKAAASLNGVSAGTLSAVINGKYESISDDMFRNIIAQITPAAAATGWQLVETNSFQEIWYALSDAQEFKKVRWIVGGAGCGKTTTATMYAQKNHEVFVILCDEDMRKGDFVREIARKLGFKTCGMRIREILDLAIESIIQMENPLLVFDEGDKLNDNVFHYFINLYNRLEGKCGI
;
A
#
# COMPACT_ATOMS: atom_id res chain seq x y z
N MET A 1 4.86 33.13 13.06
CA MET A 1 4.40 32.65 11.72
C MET A 1 4.15 33.84 10.81
N THR A 2 4.51 33.73 9.55
CA THR A 2 4.23 34.73 8.54
C THR A 2 2.76 34.70 8.11
N GLN A 3 2.24 35.79 7.54
CA GLN A 3 0.86 35.84 7.03
C GLN A 3 0.62 34.78 5.97
N LYS A 4 1.59 34.56 5.08
CA LYS A 4 1.54 33.53 4.03
C LYS A 4 1.38 32.14 4.60
N GLU A 5 2.15 31.78 5.64
CA GLU A 5 2.04 30.47 6.30
C GLU A 5 0.64 30.27 6.92
N LYS A 6 0.05 31.33 7.51
CA LYS A 6 -1.31 31.26 8.05
C LYS A 6 -2.37 31.06 6.96
N ASP A 7 -2.18 31.69 5.82
CA ASP A 7 -3.08 31.53 4.68
C ASP A 7 -2.98 30.14 4.05
N ASP A 8 -1.78 29.54 3.97
CA ASP A 8 -1.57 28.17 3.51
C ASP A 8 -2.27 27.17 4.44
N ILE A 9 -2.15 27.35 5.78
CA ILE A 9 -2.85 26.53 6.77
C ILE A 9 -4.37 26.69 6.67
N ARG A 10 -4.86 27.90 6.44
CA ARG A 10 -6.29 28.16 6.21
C ARG A 10 -6.83 27.36 5.03
N GLU A 11 -6.11 27.34 3.92
CA GLU A 11 -6.54 26.61 2.73
C GLU A 11 -6.54 25.08 2.98
N ALA A 12 -5.50 24.56 3.61
CA ALA A 12 -5.44 23.15 4.03
C ALA A 12 -6.61 22.79 4.97
N LEU A 13 -6.95 23.69 5.93
CA LEU A 13 -8.06 23.49 6.85
C LEU A 13 -9.42 23.52 6.15
N ARG A 14 -9.59 24.33 5.12
CA ARG A 14 -10.80 24.33 4.27
C ARG A 14 -11.00 23.00 3.58
N VAL A 15 -9.95 22.48 2.94
CA VAL A 15 -9.98 21.16 2.30
C VAL A 15 -10.28 20.06 3.31
N TYR A 16 -9.68 20.13 4.50
CA TYR A 16 -9.97 19.17 5.58
C TYR A 16 -11.42 19.25 6.03
N ALA A 17 -11.94 20.44 6.31
CA ALA A 17 -13.30 20.65 6.78
C ALA A 17 -14.36 20.23 5.76
N ALA A 18 -14.08 20.31 4.47
CA ALA A 18 -14.96 19.87 3.39
C ALA A 18 -15.23 18.35 3.38
N LYS A 19 -14.38 17.54 4.05
CA LYS A 19 -14.59 16.09 4.21
C LYS A 19 -15.70 15.75 5.22
N TYR A 20 -16.16 16.71 5.99
CA TYR A 20 -17.15 16.53 7.05
C TYR A 20 -18.49 17.18 6.68
N SER A 21 -19.58 16.63 7.18
CA SER A 21 -20.92 17.16 6.92
C SER A 21 -21.20 18.53 7.59
N SER A 22 -20.33 18.99 8.49
CA SER A 22 -20.39 20.32 9.12
C SER A 22 -19.05 20.72 9.74
N GLN A 23 -18.80 22.04 9.84
CA GLN A 23 -17.62 22.58 10.52
C GLN A 23 -17.54 22.16 11.99
N LYS A 24 -18.69 21.97 12.67
CA LYS A 24 -18.75 21.50 14.05
C LYS A 24 -18.22 20.07 14.18
N LYS A 25 -18.54 19.18 13.23
CA LYS A 25 -17.99 17.81 13.19
C LYS A 25 -16.50 17.81 12.83
N ALA A 26 -16.07 18.65 11.92
CA ALA A 26 -14.65 18.82 11.60
C ALA A 26 -13.85 19.32 12.80
N ALA A 27 -14.36 20.26 13.57
CA ALA A 27 -13.70 20.74 14.80
C ALA A 27 -13.63 19.64 15.88
N ALA A 28 -14.70 18.85 16.04
CA ALA A 28 -14.74 17.75 17.01
C ALA A 28 -13.74 16.62 16.71
N SER A 29 -13.25 16.50 15.47
CA SER A 29 -12.19 15.53 15.09
C SER A 29 -10.78 16.04 15.36
N LEU A 30 -10.62 17.31 15.78
CA LEU A 30 -9.34 17.93 16.08
C LEU A 30 -9.18 18.15 17.59
N ASN A 31 -8.06 17.70 18.15
CA ASN A 31 -7.77 17.87 19.57
C ASN A 31 -7.41 19.33 19.89
N GLY A 32 -8.12 19.91 20.86
CA GLY A 32 -7.86 21.28 21.32
C GLY A 32 -8.30 22.39 20.35
N VAL A 33 -9.09 22.08 19.33
CA VAL A 33 -9.61 23.06 18.37
C VAL A 33 -11.12 23.20 18.52
N SER A 34 -11.58 24.38 18.96
CA SER A 34 -13.01 24.65 19.09
C SER A 34 -13.65 24.94 17.71
N ALA A 35 -14.97 24.74 17.61
CA ALA A 35 -15.71 25.13 16.41
C ALA A 35 -15.58 26.63 16.08
N GLY A 36 -15.48 27.48 17.12
CA GLY A 36 -15.22 28.91 16.96
C GLY A 36 -13.84 29.20 16.39
N THR A 37 -12.80 28.53 16.92
CA THR A 37 -11.43 28.63 16.41
C THR A 37 -11.33 28.19 14.95
N LEU A 38 -11.92 27.04 14.61
CA LEU A 38 -11.95 26.53 13.24
C LEU A 38 -12.63 27.52 12.29
N SER A 39 -13.80 28.04 12.69
CA SER A 39 -14.54 29.04 11.90
C SER A 39 -13.74 30.34 11.72
N ALA A 40 -13.06 30.82 12.80
CA ALA A 40 -12.23 32.01 12.73
C ALA A 40 -11.07 31.86 11.74
N VAL A 41 -10.36 30.74 11.78
CA VAL A 41 -9.25 30.44 10.85
C VAL A 41 -9.77 30.36 9.40
N ILE A 42 -10.84 29.63 9.13
CA ILE A 42 -11.43 29.50 7.80
C ILE A 42 -11.86 30.87 7.21
N ASN A 43 -12.35 31.76 8.07
CA ASN A 43 -12.81 33.08 7.67
C ASN A 43 -11.68 34.15 7.66
N GLY A 44 -10.44 33.77 7.92
CA GLY A 44 -9.28 34.66 7.90
C GLY A 44 -9.19 35.64 9.08
N LYS A 45 -9.91 35.35 10.16
CA LYS A 45 -9.90 36.17 11.41
C LYS A 45 -8.81 35.63 12.34
N TYR A 46 -7.57 36.09 12.16
CA TYR A 46 -6.39 35.57 12.87
C TYR A 46 -6.05 36.28 14.16
N GLU A 47 -6.65 37.46 14.43
CA GLU A 47 -6.28 38.37 15.53
C GLU A 47 -6.33 37.73 16.92
N SER A 48 -7.24 36.77 17.12
CA SER A 48 -7.40 36.06 18.40
C SER A 48 -6.79 34.65 18.41
N ILE A 49 -6.06 34.26 17.36
CA ILE A 49 -5.52 32.91 17.21
C ILE A 49 -3.99 32.94 17.34
N SER A 50 -3.47 32.20 18.32
CA SER A 50 -2.03 32.11 18.56
C SER A 50 -1.33 31.30 17.46
N ASP A 51 -0.04 31.59 17.25
CA ASP A 51 0.78 30.84 16.30
C ASP A 51 0.89 29.35 16.69
N ASP A 52 0.82 29.02 17.98
CA ASP A 52 0.82 27.64 18.45
C ASP A 52 -0.47 26.90 18.08
N MET A 53 -1.60 27.60 18.05
CA MET A 53 -2.86 27.02 17.57
C MET A 53 -2.78 26.68 16.07
N PHE A 54 -2.16 27.53 15.25
CA PHE A 54 -1.93 27.21 13.84
C PHE A 54 -1.00 26.01 13.67
N ARG A 55 0.07 25.89 14.48
CA ARG A 55 0.95 24.71 14.47
C ARG A 55 0.20 23.43 14.89
N ASN A 56 -0.64 23.55 15.92
CA ASN A 56 -1.47 22.42 16.36
C ASN A 56 -2.47 21.98 15.27
N ILE A 57 -3.12 22.92 14.61
CA ILE A 57 -4.04 22.62 13.51
C ILE A 57 -3.31 21.91 12.36
N ILE A 58 -2.20 22.49 11.86
CA ILE A 58 -1.49 21.91 10.71
C ILE A 58 -0.93 20.52 11.01
N ALA A 59 -0.44 20.30 12.24
CA ALA A 59 0.08 19.00 12.67
C ALA A 59 -1.00 17.90 12.66
N GLN A 60 -2.28 18.27 12.86
CA GLN A 60 -3.38 17.31 12.87
C GLN A 60 -4.05 17.11 11.51
N ILE A 61 -4.11 18.16 10.68
CA ILE A 61 -4.77 18.08 9.36
C ILE A 61 -3.84 17.63 8.25
N THR A 62 -2.52 17.83 8.44
CA THR A 62 -1.54 17.27 7.50
C THR A 62 -1.44 15.77 7.78
N PRO A 63 -1.70 14.89 6.80
CA PRO A 63 -1.52 13.47 7.00
C PRO A 63 -0.11 13.21 7.55
N ALA A 64 0.01 12.37 8.56
CA ALA A 64 1.29 12.03 9.21
C ALA A 64 2.37 11.54 8.20
N ALA A 65 1.99 11.21 6.99
CA ALA A 65 2.88 10.88 5.87
C ALA A 65 3.79 12.04 5.40
N ALA A 66 3.48 13.31 5.77
CA ALA A 66 4.30 14.45 5.33
C ALA A 66 5.38 14.85 6.34
N ALA A 67 5.34 14.36 7.59
CA ALA A 67 6.23 14.86 8.65
C ALA A 67 7.33 13.89 9.09
N THR A 68 7.25 12.58 8.81
CA THR A 68 8.28 11.59 9.19
C THR A 68 8.39 10.43 8.21
N GLY A 69 7.75 10.50 7.05
CA GLY A 69 7.83 9.46 6.05
C GLY A 69 9.22 9.43 5.40
N TRP A 70 9.84 8.25 5.33
CA TRP A 70 10.95 8.01 4.43
C TRP A 70 10.56 8.51 3.04
N GLN A 71 11.33 9.48 2.52
CA GLN A 71 11.14 9.89 1.14
C GLN A 71 11.68 8.79 0.25
N LEU A 72 10.83 8.28 -0.62
CA LEU A 72 11.28 7.32 -1.61
C LEU A 72 12.20 8.03 -2.60
N VAL A 73 13.41 7.54 -2.69
CA VAL A 73 14.38 7.98 -3.71
C VAL A 73 14.42 6.91 -4.80
N GLU A 74 14.16 7.30 -6.03
CA GLU A 74 14.30 6.44 -7.19
C GLU A 74 15.79 6.18 -7.46
N THR A 75 16.31 5.14 -6.84
CA THR A 75 17.66 4.64 -7.07
C THR A 75 17.73 3.79 -8.34
N ASN A 76 18.93 3.52 -8.86
CA ASN A 76 19.10 2.59 -9.98
C ASN A 76 18.48 1.21 -9.66
N SER A 77 18.69 0.69 -8.44
CA SER A 77 18.10 -0.57 -8.00
C SER A 77 16.55 -0.52 -8.00
N PHE A 78 15.95 0.61 -7.60
CA PHE A 78 14.51 0.80 -7.69
C PHE A 78 14.03 0.70 -9.14
N GLN A 79 14.71 1.37 -10.07
CA GLN A 79 14.34 1.38 -11.50
C GLN A 79 14.49 0.00 -12.12
N GLU A 80 15.57 -0.73 -11.82
CA GLU A 80 15.80 -2.09 -12.30
C GLU A 80 14.74 -3.07 -11.80
N ILE A 81 14.39 -3.02 -10.50
CA ILE A 81 13.35 -3.86 -9.91
C ILE A 81 11.98 -3.49 -10.51
N TRP A 82 11.69 -2.21 -10.64
CA TRP A 82 10.44 -1.73 -11.24
C TRP A 82 10.28 -2.24 -12.67
N TYR A 83 11.34 -2.14 -13.47
CA TYR A 83 11.36 -2.65 -14.84
C TYR A 83 11.14 -4.18 -14.89
N ALA A 84 11.80 -4.93 -13.99
CA ALA A 84 11.64 -6.38 -13.92
C ALA A 84 10.20 -6.79 -13.59
N LEU A 85 9.55 -6.07 -12.66
CA LEU A 85 8.15 -6.30 -12.30
C LEU A 85 7.20 -5.95 -13.46
N SER A 86 7.46 -4.84 -14.15
CA SER A 86 6.68 -4.43 -15.32
C SER A 86 6.81 -5.43 -16.47
N ASP A 87 8.02 -5.88 -16.77
CA ASP A 87 8.28 -6.89 -17.81
C ASP A 87 7.62 -8.24 -17.43
N ALA A 88 7.69 -8.65 -16.17
CA ALA A 88 7.01 -9.85 -15.69
C ALA A 88 5.49 -9.75 -15.86
N GLN A 89 4.90 -8.62 -15.50
CA GLN A 89 3.46 -8.39 -15.59
C GLN A 89 3.00 -8.34 -17.06
N GLU A 90 3.66 -7.52 -17.89
CA GLU A 90 3.28 -7.28 -19.29
C GLU A 90 3.41 -8.54 -20.14
N PHE A 91 4.53 -9.26 -20.01
CA PHE A 91 4.81 -10.44 -20.82
C PHE A 91 4.48 -11.77 -20.15
N LYS A 92 3.86 -11.74 -18.96
CA LYS A 92 3.44 -12.94 -18.20
C LYS A 92 4.59 -13.93 -17.99
N LYS A 93 5.75 -13.37 -17.61
CA LYS A 93 7.01 -14.09 -17.41
C LYS A 93 7.34 -14.26 -15.94
N VAL A 94 8.24 -15.22 -15.67
CA VAL A 94 8.87 -15.34 -14.35
C VAL A 94 10.15 -14.50 -14.33
N ARG A 95 10.32 -13.73 -13.24
CA ARG A 95 11.54 -12.95 -12.98
C ARG A 95 12.06 -13.24 -11.58
N TRP A 96 13.32 -13.61 -11.49
CA TRP A 96 14.02 -13.71 -10.23
C TRP A 96 14.80 -12.43 -9.97
N ILE A 97 14.43 -11.74 -8.89
CA ILE A 97 15.08 -10.50 -8.47
C ILE A 97 15.99 -10.82 -7.28
N VAL A 98 17.29 -10.89 -7.53
CA VAL A 98 18.31 -11.18 -6.53
C VAL A 98 19.09 -9.90 -6.22
N GLY A 99 19.30 -9.63 -4.95
CA GLY A 99 20.06 -8.44 -4.51
C GLY A 99 20.30 -8.45 -3.01
N GLY A 100 21.28 -7.69 -2.57
CA GLY A 100 21.66 -7.58 -1.16
C GLY A 100 20.50 -7.14 -0.26
N ALA A 101 20.62 -7.39 1.04
CA ALA A 101 19.69 -6.83 2.03
C ALA A 101 19.69 -5.30 1.95
N GLY A 102 18.52 -4.69 2.08
CA GLY A 102 18.36 -3.23 2.06
C GLY A 102 18.40 -2.57 0.67
N CYS A 103 18.55 -3.31 -0.45
CA CYS A 103 18.53 -2.72 -1.79
C CYS A 103 17.14 -2.28 -2.28
N GLY A 104 16.09 -2.40 -1.45
CA GLY A 104 14.77 -1.86 -1.72
C GLY A 104 13.77 -2.81 -2.39
N LYS A 105 14.03 -4.13 -2.48
CA LYS A 105 13.13 -5.12 -3.13
C LYS A 105 11.70 -5.04 -2.63
N THR A 106 11.49 -5.23 -1.33
CA THR A 106 10.17 -5.18 -0.68
C THR A 106 9.47 -3.85 -0.87
N THR A 107 10.21 -2.75 -0.71
CA THR A 107 9.67 -1.39 -0.88
C THR A 107 9.20 -1.17 -2.30
N THR A 108 10.02 -1.53 -3.29
CA THR A 108 9.68 -1.38 -4.71
C THR A 108 8.50 -2.26 -5.10
N ALA A 109 8.47 -3.52 -4.67
CA ALA A 109 7.35 -4.44 -4.92
C ALA A 109 6.03 -3.91 -4.33
N THR A 110 6.07 -3.43 -3.08
CA THR A 110 4.90 -2.84 -2.43
C THR A 110 4.40 -1.58 -3.17
N MET A 111 5.30 -0.72 -3.59
CA MET A 111 4.93 0.48 -4.34
C MET A 111 4.42 0.16 -5.73
N TYR A 112 5.02 -0.83 -6.39
CA TYR A 112 4.55 -1.30 -7.67
C TYR A 112 3.10 -1.78 -7.57
N ALA A 113 2.79 -2.58 -6.55
CA ALA A 113 1.43 -3.07 -6.28
C ALA A 113 0.44 -1.95 -5.91
N GLN A 114 0.88 -0.85 -5.32
CA GLN A 114 0.02 0.32 -5.04
C GLN A 114 -0.32 1.13 -6.29
N LYS A 115 0.56 1.14 -7.28
CA LYS A 115 0.42 1.95 -8.51
C LYS A 115 -0.17 1.17 -9.69
N ASN A 116 -0.13 -0.16 -9.64
CA ASN A 116 -0.61 -1.02 -10.72
C ASN A 116 -1.72 -1.94 -10.24
N HIS A 117 -2.67 -2.23 -11.13
CA HIS A 117 -3.78 -3.13 -10.86
C HIS A 117 -3.35 -4.59 -10.99
N GLU A 118 -4.08 -5.49 -10.30
CA GLU A 118 -3.90 -6.94 -10.37
C GLU A 118 -2.50 -7.43 -9.95
N VAL A 119 -1.83 -6.68 -9.07
CA VAL A 119 -0.53 -7.03 -8.49
C VAL A 119 -0.70 -7.46 -7.03
N PHE A 120 -0.25 -8.67 -6.72
CA PHE A 120 -0.41 -9.28 -5.41
C PHE A 120 0.95 -9.63 -4.82
N VAL A 121 1.33 -8.98 -3.72
CA VAL A 121 2.59 -9.23 -3.01
C VAL A 121 2.33 -10.21 -1.87
N ILE A 122 2.97 -11.38 -1.95
CA ILE A 122 2.95 -12.46 -0.96
C ILE A 122 4.29 -12.45 -0.24
N LEU A 123 4.26 -12.20 1.07
CA LEU A 123 5.46 -12.32 1.90
C LEU A 123 5.63 -13.78 2.30
N CYS A 124 6.78 -14.36 1.98
CA CYS A 124 7.15 -15.72 2.34
C CYS A 124 7.94 -15.73 3.65
N ASP A 125 7.78 -16.79 4.45
CA ASP A 125 8.55 -16.99 5.66
C ASP A 125 8.94 -18.48 5.85
N GLU A 126 9.91 -18.75 6.73
CA GLU A 126 10.47 -20.08 6.95
C GLU A 126 9.47 -21.05 7.60
N ASP A 127 8.55 -20.52 8.40
CA ASP A 127 7.54 -21.32 9.11
C ASP A 127 6.30 -21.60 8.25
N MET A 128 6.22 -20.99 7.07
CA MET A 128 5.09 -21.12 6.16
C MET A 128 4.91 -22.57 5.70
N ARG A 129 3.72 -23.11 5.93
CA ARG A 129 3.34 -24.44 5.44
C ARG A 129 2.53 -24.30 4.14
N LYS A 130 2.43 -25.41 3.39
CA LYS A 130 1.66 -25.46 2.13
C LYS A 130 0.23 -24.87 2.23
N GLY A 131 -0.43 -25.09 3.38
CA GLY A 131 -1.76 -24.55 3.63
C GLY A 131 -1.76 -23.04 3.83
N ASP A 132 -0.73 -22.53 4.50
CA ASP A 132 -0.59 -21.10 4.78
C ASP A 132 -0.23 -20.36 3.50
N PHE A 133 0.65 -20.89 2.67
CA PHE A 133 1.01 -20.37 1.36
C PHE A 133 -0.22 -20.21 0.45
N VAL A 134 -1.02 -21.26 0.31
CA VAL A 134 -2.22 -21.22 -0.55
C VAL A 134 -3.29 -20.27 0.01
N ARG A 135 -3.49 -20.26 1.34
CA ARG A 135 -4.44 -19.33 1.98
C ARG A 135 -3.98 -17.89 1.88
N GLU A 136 -2.68 -17.62 1.96
CA GLU A 136 -2.16 -16.26 1.83
C GLU A 136 -2.40 -15.71 0.41
N ILE A 137 -2.18 -16.52 -0.63
CA ILE A 137 -2.54 -16.15 -2.02
C ILE A 137 -4.04 -15.84 -2.10
N ALA A 138 -4.90 -16.74 -1.62
CA ALA A 138 -6.34 -16.54 -1.66
C ALA A 138 -6.78 -15.30 -0.86
N ARG A 139 -6.15 -15.02 0.29
CA ARG A 139 -6.40 -13.82 1.10
C ARG A 139 -6.05 -12.55 0.33
N LYS A 140 -4.92 -12.53 -0.37
CA LYS A 140 -4.50 -11.40 -1.22
C LYS A 140 -5.48 -11.16 -2.38
N LEU A 141 -6.06 -12.22 -2.91
CA LEU A 141 -7.11 -12.16 -3.93
C LEU A 141 -8.50 -11.79 -3.37
N GLY A 142 -8.64 -11.63 -2.05
CA GLY A 142 -9.89 -11.24 -1.40
C GLY A 142 -10.85 -12.39 -1.03
N PHE A 143 -10.41 -13.66 -1.10
CA PHE A 143 -11.24 -14.81 -0.79
C PHE A 143 -11.28 -15.16 0.70
N LYS A 144 -12.45 -15.56 1.17
CA LYS A 144 -12.63 -16.19 2.48
C LYS A 144 -12.52 -17.70 2.30
N THR A 145 -11.57 -18.32 2.98
CA THR A 145 -11.20 -19.74 2.79
C THR A 145 -11.66 -20.65 3.94
N CYS A 146 -12.55 -20.18 4.82
CA CYS A 146 -13.01 -20.93 5.98
C CYS A 146 -13.72 -22.23 5.55
N GLY A 147 -13.29 -23.38 6.12
CA GLY A 147 -13.88 -24.69 5.83
C GLY A 147 -13.47 -25.34 4.51
N MET A 148 -12.70 -24.64 3.66
CA MET A 148 -12.25 -25.17 2.36
C MET A 148 -10.99 -26.03 2.48
N ARG A 149 -10.87 -27.04 1.64
CA ARG A 149 -9.65 -27.84 1.49
C ARG A 149 -8.59 -27.05 0.72
N ILE A 150 -7.31 -27.31 1.01
CA ILE A 150 -6.18 -26.60 0.37
C ILE A 150 -6.25 -26.66 -1.16
N ARG A 151 -6.65 -27.80 -1.72
CA ARG A 151 -6.78 -27.97 -3.16
C ARG A 151 -7.90 -27.11 -3.76
N GLU A 152 -9.04 -27.04 -3.12
CA GLU A 152 -10.17 -26.20 -3.53
C GLU A 152 -9.79 -24.72 -3.50
N ILE A 153 -9.04 -24.29 -2.48
CA ILE A 153 -8.54 -22.92 -2.36
C ILE A 153 -7.55 -22.60 -3.49
N LEU A 154 -6.65 -23.53 -3.80
CA LEU A 154 -5.68 -23.35 -4.88
C LEU A 154 -6.39 -23.27 -6.24
N ASP A 155 -7.36 -24.14 -6.49
CA ASP A 155 -8.13 -24.15 -7.73
C ASP A 155 -8.89 -22.84 -7.90
N LEU A 156 -9.58 -22.37 -6.86
CA LEU A 156 -10.27 -21.08 -6.84
C LEU A 156 -9.32 -19.90 -7.10
N ALA A 157 -8.16 -19.89 -6.47
CA ALA A 157 -7.17 -18.83 -6.65
C ALA A 157 -6.67 -18.79 -8.11
N ILE A 158 -6.34 -19.95 -8.68
CA ILE A 158 -5.86 -20.06 -10.06
C ILE A 158 -6.95 -19.64 -11.05
N GLU A 159 -8.19 -20.11 -10.87
CA GLU A 159 -9.31 -19.71 -11.74
C GLU A 159 -9.53 -18.21 -11.71
N SER A 160 -9.46 -17.59 -10.52
CA SER A 160 -9.57 -16.15 -10.39
C SER A 160 -8.46 -15.39 -11.10
N ILE A 161 -7.20 -15.83 -10.95
CA ILE A 161 -6.05 -15.19 -11.60
C ILE A 161 -6.15 -15.29 -13.13
N ILE A 162 -6.59 -16.43 -13.66
CA ILE A 162 -6.75 -16.63 -15.11
C ILE A 162 -7.81 -15.69 -15.71
N GLN A 163 -8.79 -15.26 -14.93
CA GLN A 163 -9.83 -14.33 -15.38
C GLN A 163 -9.38 -12.86 -15.38
N MET A 164 -8.23 -12.56 -14.77
CA MET A 164 -7.66 -11.22 -14.75
C MET A 164 -6.99 -10.89 -16.09
N GLU A 165 -6.93 -9.60 -16.39
CA GLU A 165 -6.36 -9.13 -17.66
C GLU A 165 -4.83 -9.20 -17.62
N ASN A 166 -4.23 -8.70 -16.54
CA ASN A 166 -2.79 -8.57 -16.43
C ASN A 166 -2.24 -8.86 -15.03
N PRO A 167 -2.47 -10.08 -14.48
CA PRO A 167 -2.10 -10.41 -13.12
C PRO A 167 -0.58 -10.59 -12.93
N LEU A 168 -0.10 -10.15 -11.75
CA LEU A 168 1.27 -10.37 -11.27
C LEU A 168 1.23 -10.87 -9.83
N LEU A 169 1.88 -12.00 -9.59
CA LEU A 169 2.17 -12.51 -8.24
C LEU A 169 3.62 -12.22 -7.89
N VAL A 170 3.87 -11.50 -6.82
CA VAL A 170 5.22 -11.22 -6.32
C VAL A 170 5.41 -11.99 -5.02
N PHE A 171 6.37 -12.92 -5.00
CA PHE A 171 6.76 -13.68 -3.82
C PHE A 171 8.00 -13.03 -3.20
N ASP A 172 7.79 -12.19 -2.20
CA ASP A 172 8.87 -11.53 -1.48
C ASP A 172 9.47 -12.50 -0.46
N GLU A 173 10.80 -12.48 -0.33
CA GLU A 173 11.57 -13.44 0.46
C GLU A 173 11.30 -14.91 0.07
N GLY A 174 11.13 -15.19 -1.22
CA GLY A 174 10.83 -16.51 -1.74
C GLY A 174 11.92 -17.57 -1.47
N ASP A 175 13.13 -17.15 -1.17
CA ASP A 175 14.24 -18.00 -0.73
C ASP A 175 14.02 -18.64 0.66
N LYS A 176 13.08 -18.12 1.47
CA LYS A 176 12.69 -18.70 2.75
C LYS A 176 11.70 -19.87 2.64
N LEU A 177 11.12 -20.09 1.47
CA LEU A 177 10.20 -21.20 1.28
C LEU A 177 10.91 -22.55 1.44
N ASN A 178 10.39 -23.41 2.33
CA ASN A 178 10.88 -24.78 2.43
C ASN A 178 10.47 -25.63 1.22
N ASP A 179 11.17 -26.75 0.99
CA ASP A 179 10.97 -27.61 -0.19
C ASP A 179 9.53 -28.05 -0.40
N ASN A 180 8.79 -28.35 0.68
CA ASN A 180 7.39 -28.77 0.58
C ASN A 180 6.48 -27.68 0.03
N VAL A 181 6.75 -26.41 0.38
CA VAL A 181 6.00 -25.25 -0.14
C VAL A 181 6.47 -24.91 -1.55
N PHE A 182 7.76 -25.06 -1.82
CA PHE A 182 8.31 -24.83 -3.14
C PHE A 182 7.69 -25.74 -4.22
N HIS A 183 7.36 -26.99 -3.88
CA HIS A 183 6.60 -27.86 -4.78
C HIS A 183 5.19 -27.32 -5.10
N TYR A 184 4.53 -26.66 -4.15
CA TYR A 184 3.25 -25.98 -4.41
C TYR A 184 3.42 -24.74 -5.27
N PHE A 185 4.51 -23.99 -5.07
CA PHE A 185 4.89 -22.88 -5.95
C PHE A 185 5.10 -23.37 -7.40
N ILE A 186 5.82 -24.47 -7.60
CA ILE A 186 6.02 -25.05 -8.94
C ILE A 186 4.68 -25.46 -9.56
N ASN A 187 3.79 -26.07 -8.79
CA ASN A 187 2.45 -26.44 -9.29
C ASN A 187 1.64 -25.21 -9.70
N LEU A 188 1.66 -24.16 -8.88
CA LEU A 188 1.02 -22.87 -9.16
C LEU A 188 1.58 -22.28 -10.47
N TYR A 189 2.91 -22.21 -10.57
CA TYR A 189 3.61 -21.71 -11.76
C TYR A 189 3.18 -22.45 -13.03
N ASN A 190 3.26 -23.77 -13.03
CA ASN A 190 2.92 -24.60 -14.20
C ASN A 190 1.47 -24.38 -14.69
N ARG A 191 0.56 -24.08 -13.77
CA ARG A 191 -0.86 -23.82 -14.09
C ARG A 191 -1.12 -22.40 -14.57
N LEU A 192 -0.25 -21.44 -14.20
CA LEU A 192 -0.34 -20.02 -14.53
C LEU A 192 0.62 -19.59 -15.64
N GLU A 193 1.43 -20.51 -16.18
CA GLU A 193 2.40 -20.22 -17.23
C GLU A 193 1.73 -19.54 -18.44
N GLY A 194 2.29 -18.42 -18.86
CA GLY A 194 1.76 -17.57 -19.94
C GLY A 194 0.44 -16.84 -19.64
N LYS A 195 -0.08 -16.95 -18.41
CA LYS A 195 -1.33 -16.30 -17.98
C LYS A 195 -1.13 -15.27 -16.88
N CYS A 196 -0.07 -15.41 -16.09
CA CYS A 196 0.27 -14.54 -14.96
C CYS A 196 1.77 -14.28 -14.94
N GLY A 197 2.16 -13.04 -14.63
CA GLY A 197 3.54 -12.72 -14.29
C GLY A 197 3.89 -13.23 -12.88
N ILE A 198 5.12 -13.70 -12.67
CA ILE A 198 5.59 -14.16 -11.34
C ILE A 198 6.99 -13.60 -11.09
#